data_37e4b1038586a0f1618cb651aba1e4d8
#
_entry.id   37e4b1038586a0f1618cb651aba1e4d8
#
_cell.length_a   1.000
_cell.length_b   1.000
_cell.length_c   1.000
_cell.angle_alpha   90.00
_cell.angle_beta   90.00
_cell.angle_gamma   90.00
#
_symmetry.space_group_name_H-M   'P 1'
#
loop_
_entity.id
_entity.type
_entity.pdbx_description
1 polymer ?
#
loop_
_entity_poly.entity_id
_entity_poly.type
_entity_poly.pdbx_seq_one_letter_code
_entity_poly.pdbx_strand_id
1 'polypeptide(L)'
;DSRCGRFAVQLDSDDLYASPSTLQRVVDEFRQQPAAMVIGAYRMCDFALNTLPPGIIDHREWTDHNGPNNALRINGLGAPRAFFTPVVREIRFPNTSYGEDYAMGLAISRRYRIGRIYDELYLCRRWEGNSDAALSIERQNANNLYKDRLRTIELEARQQLNSQPEGNCCELNRFIDRQLEL
;
A
#
# COMPACT_ATOMS: atom_id res chain seq x y z
N ASP A 1 -11.41 16.48 -9.73
CA ASP A 1 -12.71 16.40 -9.08
C ASP A 1 -12.62 16.99 -7.68
N SER A 2 -13.25 18.16 -7.46
CA SER A 2 -13.19 18.93 -6.20
C SER A 2 -13.87 18.24 -5.00
N ARG A 3 -14.47 17.06 -5.21
CA ARG A 3 -15.24 16.32 -4.21
C ARG A 3 -14.43 15.21 -3.51
N CYS A 4 -13.21 14.91 -3.92
CA CYS A 4 -12.38 13.92 -3.23
C CYS A 4 -11.63 14.57 -2.08
N GLY A 5 -11.64 13.89 -0.91
CA GLY A 5 -10.85 14.29 0.24
C GLY A 5 -9.34 14.29 -0.03
N ARG A 6 -8.58 14.88 0.88
CA ARG A 6 -7.12 14.91 0.82
C ARG A 6 -6.51 13.52 0.83
N PHE A 7 -7.13 12.59 1.57
CA PHE A 7 -6.74 11.19 1.67
C PHE A 7 -7.86 10.29 1.18
N ALA A 8 -7.49 9.20 0.53
CA ALA A 8 -8.37 8.10 0.15
C ALA A 8 -7.96 6.85 0.91
N VAL A 9 -8.90 6.17 1.54
CA VAL A 9 -8.65 4.93 2.30
C VAL A 9 -9.45 3.81 1.69
N GLN A 10 -8.79 2.72 1.35
CA GLN A 10 -9.41 1.54 0.77
C GLN A 10 -10.12 0.73 1.85
N LEU A 11 -11.34 0.31 1.54
CA LEU A 11 -12.10 -0.67 2.30
C LEU A 11 -12.78 -1.60 1.30
N ASP A 12 -12.48 -2.88 1.37
CA ASP A 12 -13.14 -3.88 0.54
C ASP A 12 -14.57 -4.13 1.06
N SER A 13 -15.50 -4.46 0.17
CA SER A 13 -16.93 -4.47 0.49
C SER A 13 -17.34 -5.52 1.52
N ASP A 14 -16.54 -6.57 1.68
CA ASP A 14 -16.74 -7.66 2.62
C ASP A 14 -15.88 -7.55 3.90
N ASP A 15 -15.07 -6.49 4.03
CA ASP A 15 -14.15 -6.27 5.15
C ASP A 15 -14.63 -5.18 6.12
N LEU A 16 -13.89 -4.99 7.22
CA LEU A 16 -14.19 -3.99 8.24
C LEU A 16 -12.93 -3.27 8.71
N TYR A 17 -13.07 -2.01 9.13
CA TYR A 17 -12.06 -1.40 10.00
C TYR A 17 -12.10 -2.02 11.40
N ALA A 18 -10.94 -2.24 12.01
CA ALA A 18 -10.83 -2.90 13.31
C ALA A 18 -11.39 -2.07 14.47
N SER A 19 -11.46 -0.75 14.30
CA SER A 19 -11.99 0.15 15.33
C SER A 19 -12.57 1.44 14.76
N PRO A 20 -13.42 2.15 15.53
CA PRO A 20 -13.91 3.47 15.12
C PRO A 20 -12.80 4.53 14.96
N SER A 21 -11.63 4.31 15.57
CA SER A 21 -10.49 5.22 15.49
C SER A 21 -9.54 4.94 14.32
N THR A 22 -9.77 3.88 13.55
CA THR A 22 -8.87 3.47 12.45
C THR A 22 -8.58 4.61 11.48
N LEU A 23 -9.61 5.31 10.99
CA LEU A 23 -9.44 6.41 10.04
C LEU A 23 -8.68 7.59 10.66
N GLN A 24 -8.95 7.91 11.93
CA GLN A 24 -8.23 8.96 12.62
C GLN A 24 -6.74 8.64 12.74
N ARG A 25 -6.40 7.40 13.11
CA ARG A 25 -5.01 6.95 13.21
C ARG A 25 -4.27 7.03 11.88
N VAL A 26 -4.93 6.67 10.79
CA VAL A 26 -4.38 6.82 9.44
C VAL A 26 -4.10 8.29 9.10
N VAL A 27 -5.03 9.19 9.41
CA VAL A 27 -4.85 10.64 9.18
C VAL A 27 -3.73 11.20 10.04
N ASP A 28 -3.63 10.77 11.30
CA ASP A 28 -2.58 11.20 12.21
C ASP A 28 -1.19 10.75 11.74
N GLU A 29 -1.07 9.55 11.18
CA GLU A 29 0.18 9.08 10.58
C GLU A 29 0.60 9.96 9.39
N PHE A 30 -0.33 10.35 8.50
CA PHE A 30 -0.04 11.30 7.42
C PHE A 30 0.39 12.67 7.92
N ARG A 31 -0.09 13.10 9.10
CA ARG A 31 0.29 14.39 9.71
C ARG A 31 1.62 14.35 10.43
N GLN A 32 2.00 13.19 10.97
CA GLN A 32 3.24 13.03 11.71
C GLN A 32 4.46 12.92 10.79
N GLN A 33 4.28 12.41 9.59
CA GLN A 33 5.35 12.22 8.63
C GLN A 33 4.88 12.42 7.19
N PRO A 34 5.71 13.06 6.35
CA PRO A 34 5.40 13.26 4.95
C PRO A 34 5.41 11.90 4.23
N ALA A 35 4.22 11.34 4.04
CA ALA A 35 4.01 10.08 3.34
C ALA A 35 2.98 10.25 2.22
N ALA A 36 3.17 9.53 1.11
CA ALA A 36 2.20 9.49 0.02
C ALA A 36 1.24 8.30 0.13
N MET A 37 1.59 7.34 0.96
CA MET A 37 0.77 6.18 1.29
C MET A 37 0.99 5.80 2.75
N VAL A 38 -0.05 5.32 3.42
CA VAL A 38 0.03 4.71 4.75
C VAL A 38 -0.60 3.33 4.68
N ILE A 39 0.06 2.36 5.27
CA ILE A 39 -0.41 0.98 5.35
C ILE A 39 -0.46 0.50 6.80
N GLY A 40 -1.54 -0.21 7.13
CA GLY A 40 -1.75 -0.80 8.45
C GLY A 40 -1.44 -2.29 8.50
N ALA A 41 -1.64 -2.89 9.67
CA ALA A 41 -1.72 -4.32 9.86
C ALA A 41 -3.18 -4.79 9.84
N TYR A 42 -3.40 -6.04 9.45
CA TYR A 42 -4.73 -6.62 9.38
C TYR A 42 -4.78 -8.01 9.98
N ARG A 43 -5.96 -8.38 10.46
CA ARG A 43 -6.22 -9.72 10.98
C ARG A 43 -7.13 -10.50 10.03
N MET A 44 -6.71 -11.72 9.72
CA MET A 44 -7.55 -12.68 9.00
C MET A 44 -8.62 -13.22 9.94
N CYS A 45 -9.89 -13.16 9.54
CA CYS A 45 -11.01 -13.66 10.34
C CYS A 45 -12.14 -14.21 9.46
N ASP A 46 -13.08 -14.92 10.08
CA ASP A 46 -14.36 -15.28 9.48
C ASP A 46 -15.41 -14.16 9.66
N PHE A 47 -16.64 -14.38 9.20
CA PHE A 47 -17.74 -13.41 9.37
C PHE A 47 -18.23 -13.27 10.82
N ALA A 48 -17.92 -14.23 11.69
CA ALA A 48 -18.16 -14.14 13.13
C ALA A 48 -16.99 -13.47 13.87
N LEU A 49 -15.99 -12.97 13.13
CA LEU A 49 -14.77 -12.31 13.60
C LEU A 49 -13.83 -13.24 14.39
N ASN A 50 -13.99 -14.56 14.29
CA ASN A 50 -13.00 -15.50 14.80
C ASN A 50 -11.73 -15.41 13.97
N THR A 51 -10.59 -15.36 14.64
CA THR A 51 -9.28 -15.30 13.96
C THR A 51 -9.01 -16.58 13.18
N LEU A 52 -8.62 -16.43 11.93
CA LEU A 52 -8.17 -17.52 11.05
C LEU A 52 -6.66 -17.49 10.85
N PRO A 53 -6.00 -18.65 10.62
CA PRO A 53 -4.59 -18.65 10.24
C PRO A 53 -4.33 -17.80 8.97
N PRO A 54 -3.21 -17.10 8.90
CA PRO A 54 -2.11 -17.01 9.85
C PRO A 54 -2.30 -15.99 11.00
N GLY A 55 -3.48 -15.41 11.18
CA GLY A 55 -3.77 -14.43 12.21
C GLY A 55 -3.50 -13.01 11.75
N ILE A 56 -2.64 -12.28 12.47
CA ILE A 56 -2.29 -10.91 12.15
C ILE A 56 -1.16 -10.89 11.11
N ILE A 57 -1.34 -10.06 10.09
CA ILE A 57 -0.33 -9.77 9.06
C ILE A 57 0.08 -8.32 9.20
N ASP A 58 1.28 -8.12 9.74
CA ASP A 58 1.82 -6.82 10.10
C ASP A 58 3.08 -6.41 9.32
N HIS A 59 3.61 -7.31 8.47
CA HIS A 59 4.81 -7.06 7.67
C HIS A 59 5.96 -6.47 8.49
N ARG A 60 6.31 -7.09 9.64
CA ARG A 60 7.42 -6.65 10.50
C ARG A 60 8.79 -6.71 9.84
N GLU A 61 8.91 -7.41 8.72
CA GLU A 61 10.09 -7.39 7.85
C GLU A 61 10.32 -6.02 7.19
N TRP A 62 9.33 -5.14 7.21
CA TRP A 62 9.47 -3.75 6.80
C TRP A 62 10.28 -2.99 7.84
N THR A 63 11.43 -2.47 7.48
CA THR A 63 12.32 -1.74 8.38
C THR A 63 12.72 -0.40 7.79
N ASP A 64 12.99 0.59 8.63
CA ASP A 64 13.48 1.90 8.18
C ASP A 64 14.81 1.80 7.42
N HIS A 65 15.67 0.84 7.81
CA HIS A 65 16.94 0.59 7.15
C HIS A 65 16.79 0.23 5.65
N ASN A 66 15.75 -0.50 5.29
CA ASN A 66 15.48 -0.88 3.91
C ASN A 66 14.91 0.29 3.08
N GLY A 67 14.39 1.34 3.72
CA GLY A 67 13.84 2.51 3.04
C GLY A 67 12.84 2.16 1.93
N PRO A 68 12.97 2.78 0.74
CA PRO A 68 12.08 2.52 -0.40
C PRO A 68 12.10 1.07 -0.89
N ASN A 69 13.15 0.30 -0.57
CA ASN A 69 13.29 -1.09 -1.03
C ASN A 69 12.38 -2.07 -0.28
N ASN A 70 11.78 -1.67 0.83
CA ASN A 70 10.81 -2.49 1.54
C ASN A 70 9.68 -3.01 0.62
N ALA A 71 9.10 -2.13 -0.21
CA ALA A 71 8.02 -2.50 -1.12
C ALA A 71 8.40 -3.59 -2.12
N LEU A 72 9.67 -3.69 -2.51
CA LEU A 72 10.19 -4.74 -3.39
C LEU A 72 10.35 -6.09 -2.66
N ARG A 73 10.46 -6.10 -1.34
CA ARG A 73 10.80 -7.28 -0.53
C ARG A 73 9.57 -8.05 -0.03
N ILE A 74 8.41 -7.40 0.04
CA ILE A 74 7.16 -8.00 0.51
C ILE A 74 6.28 -8.44 -0.66
N ASN A 75 5.40 -9.41 -0.42
CA ASN A 75 4.51 -9.93 -1.46
C ASN A 75 3.14 -9.25 -1.51
N GLY A 76 2.97 -8.18 -0.79
CA GLY A 76 1.76 -7.36 -0.71
C GLY A 76 1.96 -6.21 0.27
N LEU A 77 1.09 -5.23 0.18
CA LEU A 77 1.18 -4.03 1.01
C LEU A 77 0.02 -4.05 2.02
N GLY A 78 0.12 -4.59 3.15
CA GLY A 78 -0.83 -4.57 4.26
C GLY A 78 -2.27 -4.06 3.99
N ALA A 79 -3.05 -3.89 5.04
CA ALA A 79 -4.36 -3.25 4.99
C ALA A 79 -4.63 -2.52 6.33
N PRO A 80 -5.44 -1.43 6.36
CA PRO A 80 -5.95 -0.73 5.19
C PRO A 80 -4.83 -0.05 4.42
N ARG A 81 -5.07 0.22 3.15
CA ARG A 81 -4.20 1.06 2.31
C ARG A 81 -4.81 2.44 2.20
N ALA A 82 -4.05 3.43 2.58
CA ALA A 82 -4.45 4.82 2.50
C ALA A 82 -3.48 5.61 1.62
N PHE A 83 -3.99 6.55 0.86
CA PHE A 83 -3.24 7.27 -0.15
C PHE A 83 -3.43 8.77 -0.01
N PHE A 84 -2.36 9.53 -0.25
CA PHE A 84 -2.47 10.96 -0.51
C PHE A 84 -3.02 11.17 -1.92
N THR A 85 -4.23 11.68 -2.01
CA THR A 85 -5.02 11.74 -3.25
C THR A 85 -4.31 12.41 -4.44
N PRO A 86 -3.55 13.52 -4.28
CA PRO A 86 -2.81 14.12 -5.38
C PRO A 86 -1.81 13.16 -6.04
N VAL A 87 -1.08 12.36 -5.26
CA VAL A 87 -0.10 11.40 -5.77
C VAL A 87 -0.77 10.26 -6.53
N VAL A 88 -1.91 9.75 -6.03
CA VAL A 88 -2.69 8.73 -6.77
C VAL A 88 -3.17 9.25 -8.12
N ARG A 89 -3.58 10.52 -8.18
CA ARG A 89 -4.03 11.14 -9.44
C ARG A 89 -2.89 11.32 -10.44
N GLU A 90 -1.68 11.58 -9.97
CA GLU A 90 -0.48 11.67 -10.79
C GLU A 90 -0.08 10.30 -11.36
N ILE A 91 0.06 9.31 -10.47
CA ILE A 91 0.57 7.96 -10.83
C ILE A 91 -0.49 7.16 -11.58
N ARG A 92 -1.73 7.15 -11.09
CA ARG A 92 -2.88 6.37 -11.56
C ARG A 92 -2.72 4.86 -11.37
N PHE A 93 -3.82 4.19 -11.03
CA PHE A 93 -3.85 2.73 -10.98
C PHE A 93 -3.72 2.12 -12.40
N PRO A 94 -2.95 1.04 -12.55
CA PRO A 94 -2.94 0.32 -13.82
C PRO A 94 -4.31 -0.33 -14.08
N ASN A 95 -4.66 -0.46 -15.36
CA ASN A 95 -5.88 -1.15 -15.77
C ASN A 95 -5.67 -2.67 -15.72
N THR A 96 -5.73 -3.24 -14.53
CA THR A 96 -5.61 -4.68 -14.28
C THR A 96 -6.57 -5.10 -13.17
N SER A 97 -6.98 -6.37 -13.17
CA SER A 97 -7.85 -6.94 -12.15
C SER A 97 -7.10 -7.64 -11.00
N TYR A 98 -5.78 -7.59 -11.00
CA TYR A 98 -4.94 -8.19 -9.96
C TYR A 98 -3.64 -7.41 -9.77
N GLY A 99 -3.28 -7.14 -8.52
CA GLY A 99 -2.02 -6.51 -8.14
C GLY A 99 -1.92 -5.02 -8.51
N GLU A 100 -3.04 -4.37 -8.81
CA GLU A 100 -3.14 -2.92 -9.07
C GLU A 100 -2.67 -2.10 -7.87
N ASP A 101 -3.00 -2.55 -6.67
CA ASP A 101 -2.58 -1.97 -5.41
C ASP A 101 -1.07 -2.11 -5.18
N TYR A 102 -0.53 -3.29 -5.49
CA TYR A 102 0.90 -3.57 -5.40
C TYR A 102 1.70 -2.73 -6.40
N ALA A 103 1.23 -2.63 -7.64
CA ALA A 103 1.85 -1.78 -8.66
C ALA A 103 1.84 -0.30 -8.24
N MET A 104 0.71 0.20 -7.70
CA MET A 104 0.60 1.56 -7.16
C MET A 104 1.61 1.79 -6.04
N GLY A 105 1.69 0.88 -5.07
CA GLY A 105 2.62 1.01 -3.95
C GLY A 105 4.08 0.97 -4.36
N LEU A 106 4.45 0.12 -5.34
CA LEU A 106 5.81 0.12 -5.91
C LEU A 106 6.12 1.48 -6.53
N ALA A 107 5.24 2.01 -7.39
CA ALA A 107 5.43 3.31 -8.05
C ALA A 107 5.53 4.47 -7.03
N ILE A 108 4.69 4.45 -5.98
CA ILE A 108 4.77 5.41 -4.87
C ILE A 108 6.13 5.30 -4.19
N SER A 109 6.55 4.09 -3.81
CA SER A 109 7.78 3.87 -3.05
C SER A 109 9.06 4.27 -3.77
N ARG A 110 9.01 4.50 -5.08
CA ARG A 110 10.15 4.98 -5.88
C ARG A 110 10.56 6.39 -5.50
N ARG A 111 9.59 7.25 -5.22
CA ARG A 111 9.80 8.69 -5.01
C ARG A 111 9.29 9.21 -3.67
N TYR A 112 8.39 8.46 -3.03
CA TYR A 112 7.66 8.90 -1.85
C TYR A 112 7.81 7.91 -0.72
N ARG A 113 7.66 8.41 0.50
CA ARG A 113 7.60 7.57 1.70
C ARG A 113 6.26 6.84 1.79
N ILE A 114 6.32 5.59 2.25
CA ILE A 114 5.16 4.83 2.71
C ILE A 114 5.25 4.74 4.24
N GLY A 115 4.29 5.34 4.94
CA GLY A 115 4.13 5.27 6.38
C GLY A 115 3.55 3.91 6.81
N ARG A 116 3.84 3.50 8.05
CA ARG A 116 3.44 2.20 8.60
C ARG A 116 2.78 2.36 9.95
N ILE A 117 1.64 1.67 10.14
CA ILE A 117 1.00 1.46 11.43
C ILE A 117 0.98 -0.05 11.69
N TYR A 118 1.71 -0.51 12.70
CA TYR A 118 1.86 -1.93 13.00
C TYR A 118 0.71 -2.51 13.83
N ASP A 119 -0.19 -1.66 14.33
CA ASP A 119 -1.37 -2.11 15.04
C ASP A 119 -2.43 -2.62 14.07
N GLU A 120 -3.28 -3.52 14.56
CA GLU A 120 -4.43 -4.02 13.82
C GLU A 120 -5.40 -2.88 13.52
N LEU A 121 -5.54 -2.55 12.24
CA LEU A 121 -6.46 -1.51 11.76
C LEU A 121 -7.58 -2.06 10.87
N TYR A 122 -7.48 -3.32 10.48
CA TYR A 122 -8.35 -3.89 9.45
C TYR A 122 -8.65 -5.36 9.74
N LEU A 123 -9.89 -5.77 9.48
CA LEU A 123 -10.38 -7.13 9.61
C LEU A 123 -10.67 -7.68 8.21
N CYS A 124 -9.77 -8.53 7.72
CA CYS A 124 -9.91 -9.19 6.43
C CYS A 124 -10.77 -10.44 6.61
N ARG A 125 -12.03 -10.37 6.17
CA ARG A 125 -13.00 -11.47 6.33
C ARG A 125 -12.87 -12.47 5.19
N ARG A 126 -12.65 -13.74 5.56
CA ARG A 126 -12.43 -14.83 4.61
C ARG A 126 -13.66 -15.70 4.49
N TRP A 127 -14.02 -16.00 3.24
CA TRP A 127 -15.11 -16.90 2.89
C TRP A 127 -14.87 -17.52 1.50
N GLU A 128 -15.67 -18.49 1.12
CA GLU A 128 -15.50 -19.24 -0.15
C GLU A 128 -15.59 -18.36 -1.40
N GLY A 129 -16.31 -17.22 -1.32
CA GLY A 129 -16.47 -16.28 -2.42
C GLY A 129 -15.35 -15.25 -2.58
N ASN A 130 -14.32 -15.22 -1.70
CA ASN A 130 -13.19 -14.34 -1.92
C ASN A 130 -12.48 -14.68 -3.24
N SER A 131 -12.05 -13.66 -3.98
CA SER A 131 -11.41 -13.80 -5.29
C SER A 131 -10.12 -14.63 -5.28
N ASP A 132 -9.51 -14.80 -4.11
CA ASP A 132 -8.28 -15.56 -3.89
C ASP A 132 -8.48 -16.84 -3.04
N ALA A 133 -9.73 -17.20 -2.68
CA ALA A 133 -10.00 -18.32 -1.77
C ALA A 133 -9.66 -19.70 -2.35
N ALA A 134 -9.76 -19.90 -3.66
CA ALA A 134 -9.58 -21.19 -4.31
C ALA A 134 -8.85 -21.05 -5.66
N LEU A 135 -7.69 -20.38 -5.65
CA LEU A 135 -6.89 -20.24 -6.86
C LEU A 135 -6.21 -21.56 -7.22
N SER A 136 -6.30 -21.97 -8.49
CA SER A 136 -5.48 -23.06 -8.99
C SER A 136 -3.99 -22.72 -8.92
N ILE A 137 -3.13 -23.75 -8.93
CA ILE A 137 -1.67 -23.56 -8.92
C ILE A 137 -1.22 -22.71 -10.11
N GLU A 138 -1.80 -22.93 -11.28
CA GLU A 138 -1.49 -22.17 -12.50
C GLU A 138 -1.83 -20.68 -12.30
N ARG A 139 -2.98 -20.37 -11.68
CA ARG A 139 -3.38 -19.00 -11.41
C ARG A 139 -2.51 -18.34 -10.36
N GLN A 140 -2.13 -19.08 -9.32
CA GLN A 140 -1.17 -18.59 -8.31
C GLN A 140 0.18 -18.27 -8.93
N ASN A 141 0.70 -19.17 -9.79
CA ASN A 141 1.96 -18.96 -10.50
C ASN A 141 1.89 -17.78 -11.46
N ALA A 142 0.79 -17.61 -12.20
CA ALA A 142 0.58 -16.45 -13.06
C ALA A 142 0.57 -15.14 -12.25
N ASN A 143 -0.09 -15.13 -11.11
CA ASN A 143 -0.14 -13.99 -10.20
C ASN A 143 1.25 -13.64 -9.64
N ASN A 144 2.01 -14.64 -9.22
CA ASN A 144 3.38 -14.44 -8.73
C ASN A 144 4.30 -13.91 -9.83
N LEU A 145 4.24 -14.50 -11.03
CA LEU A 145 5.01 -14.04 -12.19
C LEU A 145 4.67 -12.58 -12.55
N TYR A 146 3.41 -12.20 -12.47
CA TYR A 146 2.98 -10.81 -12.67
C TYR A 146 3.63 -9.86 -11.66
N LYS A 147 3.59 -10.21 -10.36
CA LYS A 147 4.26 -9.41 -9.31
C LYS A 147 5.77 -9.32 -9.52
N ASP A 148 6.41 -10.40 -9.93
CA ASP A 148 7.85 -10.38 -10.21
C ASP A 148 8.20 -9.48 -11.42
N ARG A 149 7.36 -9.46 -12.43
CA ARG A 149 7.50 -8.51 -13.56
C ARG A 149 7.35 -7.05 -13.08
N LEU A 150 6.39 -6.78 -12.20
CA LEU A 150 6.24 -5.44 -11.60
C LEU A 150 7.49 -5.02 -10.83
N ARG A 151 8.08 -5.93 -10.04
CA ARG A 151 9.35 -5.67 -9.31
C ARG A 151 10.51 -5.39 -10.28
N THR A 152 10.60 -6.16 -11.36
CA THR A 152 11.64 -5.97 -12.39
C THR A 152 11.52 -4.59 -13.03
N ILE A 153 10.33 -4.21 -13.49
CA ILE A 153 10.06 -2.90 -14.08
C ILE A 153 10.39 -1.78 -13.07
N GLU A 154 10.05 -1.98 -11.80
CA GLU A 154 10.34 -1.00 -10.75
C GLU A 154 11.85 -0.86 -10.50
N LEU A 155 12.60 -1.97 -10.47
CA LEU A 155 14.05 -1.94 -10.33
C LEU A 155 14.74 -1.21 -11.48
N GLU A 156 14.33 -1.47 -12.71
CA GLU A 156 14.83 -0.77 -13.90
C GLU A 156 14.55 0.72 -13.84
N ALA A 157 13.33 1.11 -13.43
CA ALA A 157 12.95 2.50 -13.28
C ALA A 157 13.77 3.23 -12.19
N ARG A 158 14.10 2.55 -11.08
CA ARG A 158 14.99 3.08 -10.03
C ARG A 158 16.43 3.21 -10.51
N GLN A 159 16.96 2.26 -11.26
CA GLN A 159 18.27 2.34 -11.86
C GLN A 159 18.39 3.54 -12.80
N GLN A 160 17.38 3.74 -13.65
CA GLN A 160 17.33 4.89 -14.55
C GLN A 160 17.29 6.21 -13.77
N LEU A 161 16.50 6.29 -12.70
CA LEU A 161 16.42 7.49 -11.86
C LEU A 161 17.75 7.79 -11.19
N ASN A 162 18.44 6.78 -10.66
CA ASN A 162 19.72 6.93 -9.99
C ASN A 162 20.88 7.27 -10.95
N SER A 163 20.75 6.97 -12.23
CA SER A 163 21.74 7.31 -13.25
C SER A 163 21.61 8.75 -13.79
N GLN A 164 20.54 9.47 -13.42
CA GLN A 164 20.37 10.87 -13.77
C GLN A 164 21.11 11.77 -12.77
N PRO A 165 21.77 12.86 -13.21
CA PRO A 165 22.42 13.80 -12.30
C PRO A 165 21.41 14.36 -11.27
N GLU A 166 21.86 14.50 -10.02
CA GLU A 166 21.06 14.96 -8.90
C GLU A 166 20.40 16.32 -9.18
N GLY A 167 19.11 16.33 -9.45
CA GLY A 167 18.33 17.55 -9.68
C GLY A 167 16.90 17.49 -9.15
N ASN A 168 16.28 16.31 -9.09
CA ASN A 168 14.82 16.19 -8.96
C ASN A 168 14.28 15.62 -7.63
N CYS A 169 15.13 15.07 -6.76
CA CYS A 169 14.61 14.41 -5.54
C CYS A 169 14.19 15.41 -4.45
N CYS A 170 14.87 16.56 -4.36
CA CYS A 170 14.56 17.59 -3.35
C CYS A 170 13.26 18.37 -3.62
N GLU A 171 12.87 18.57 -4.88
CA GLU A 171 11.66 19.33 -5.21
C GLU A 171 10.37 18.55 -4.90
N LEU A 172 10.43 17.25 -5.03
CA LEU A 172 9.26 16.39 -4.86
C LEU A 172 8.86 16.23 -3.38
N ASN A 173 9.85 16.08 -2.49
CA ASN A 173 9.59 16.05 -1.04
C ASN A 173 9.06 17.41 -0.56
N ARG A 174 9.60 18.52 -1.06
CA ARG A 174 9.09 19.88 -0.79
C ARG A 174 7.67 20.10 -1.28
N PHE A 175 7.24 19.41 -2.35
CA PHE A 175 5.86 19.50 -2.83
C PHE A 175 4.89 18.86 -1.84
N ILE A 176 5.22 17.68 -1.31
CA ILE A 176 4.38 17.00 -0.30
C ILE A 176 4.34 17.83 0.99
N ASP A 177 5.49 18.31 1.47
CA ASP A 177 5.58 19.12 2.68
C ASP A 177 4.68 20.35 2.58
N ARG A 178 4.73 21.11 1.48
CA ARG A 178 3.86 22.27 1.25
C ARG A 178 2.37 21.91 1.18
N GLN A 179 2.01 20.73 0.72
CA GLN A 179 0.61 20.31 0.63
C GLN A 179 0.07 19.77 1.98
N LEU A 180 0.96 19.38 2.90
CA LEU A 180 0.59 18.92 4.24
C LEU A 180 0.50 20.07 5.25
N GLU A 181 1.17 21.22 4.99
CA GLU A 181 1.11 22.44 5.83
C GLU A 181 -0.21 23.25 5.65
N LEU A 182 -1.04 22.92 4.67
CA LEU A 182 -2.35 23.54 4.40
C LEU A 182 -3.51 22.64 4.88
#